data_7786647d4a393634b788322e384f2886
#
_entry.id   7786647d4a393634b788322e384f2886
#
_cell.length_a   1.000
_cell.length_b   1.000
_cell.length_c   1.000
_cell.angle_alpha   90.00
_cell.angle_beta   90.00
_cell.angle_gamma   90.00
#
_symmetry.space_group_name_H-M   'P 1'
#
loop_
_entity.id
_entity.type
_entity.pdbx_description
1 polymer ?
#
loop_
_entity_poly.entity_id
_entity_poly.type
_entity_poly.pdbx_seq_one_letter_code
_entity_poly.pdbx_strand_id
1 'polypeptide(L)'
;MSSILMSIKPEFVESILSGQKEYEYRKTVCKRSVDKMYIYSTVPVQKVVAEAEIEEILIDSPSKLWELTHRESGIDKDFFDKYFENKDEAVAYKLTNVKEYKRPKLLKELGVKTAPQSYQYVNILGV
;
A
#
# COMPACT_ATOMS: atom_id res chain seq x y z
N MET A 1 -3.20 0.89 -17.88
CA MET A 1 -2.73 0.13 -16.73
C MET A 1 -3.79 0.08 -15.65
N SER A 2 -3.78 -0.97 -14.87
CA SER A 2 -4.74 -1.13 -13.79
C SER A 2 -4.30 -0.38 -12.54
N SER A 3 -5.27 0.01 -11.74
CA SER A 3 -5.03 0.60 -10.44
C SER A 3 -5.55 -0.34 -9.35
N ILE A 4 -4.99 -0.23 -8.16
CA ILE A 4 -5.48 -0.98 -7.01
C ILE A 4 -5.90 -0.02 -5.90
N LEU A 5 -6.88 -0.46 -5.14
CA LEU A 5 -7.27 0.17 -3.89
C LEU A 5 -6.74 -0.72 -2.78
N MET A 6 -5.93 -0.19 -1.89
CA MET A 6 -5.30 -0.96 -0.82
C MET A 6 -5.72 -0.43 0.53
N SER A 7 -6.15 -1.35 1.41
CA SER A 7 -6.50 -1.00 2.79
C SER A 7 -5.24 -0.98 3.64
N ILE A 8 -4.96 0.16 4.24
CA ILE A 8 -3.74 0.38 5.03
C ILE A 8 -4.12 0.95 6.39
N LYS A 9 -3.47 0.48 7.44
CA LYS A 9 -3.72 0.96 8.79
C LYS A 9 -3.32 2.44 8.90
N PRO A 10 -4.08 3.25 9.67
CA PRO A 10 -3.82 4.69 9.77
C PRO A 10 -2.39 5.04 10.14
N GLU A 11 -1.76 4.28 11.04
CA GLU A 11 -0.38 4.55 11.45
C GLU A 11 0.59 4.44 10.27
N PHE A 12 0.37 3.49 9.37
CA PHE A 12 1.22 3.34 8.18
C PHE A 12 0.87 4.37 7.11
N VAL A 13 -0.40 4.75 7.02
CA VAL A 13 -0.81 5.85 6.13
C VAL A 13 -0.07 7.14 6.52
N GLU A 14 -0.01 7.45 7.82
CA GLU A 14 0.72 8.61 8.33
C GLU A 14 2.19 8.57 7.90
N SER A 15 2.82 7.41 8.03
CA SER A 15 4.22 7.24 7.65
C SER A 15 4.43 7.41 6.14
N ILE A 16 3.47 6.95 5.33
CA ILE A 16 3.52 7.14 3.89
C ILE A 16 3.40 8.63 3.55
N LEU A 17 2.43 9.30 4.16
CA LEU A 17 2.18 10.72 3.88
C LEU A 17 3.33 11.62 4.33
N SER A 18 4.03 11.25 5.41
CA SER A 18 5.17 12.02 5.92
C SER A 18 6.47 11.76 5.14
N GLY A 19 6.47 10.75 4.27
CA GLY A 19 7.66 10.39 3.50
C GLY A 19 8.60 9.41 4.19
N GLN A 20 8.29 8.98 5.40
CA GLN A 20 9.12 8.03 6.14
C GLN A 20 8.99 6.61 5.61
N LYS A 21 7.85 6.30 5.00
CA LYS A 21 7.56 4.98 4.47
C LYS A 21 7.35 5.05 2.96
N GLU A 22 8.31 4.51 2.22
CA GLU A 22 8.22 4.47 0.75
C GLU A 22 7.81 3.09 0.24
N TYR A 23 7.76 2.09 1.13
CA TYR A 23 7.40 0.72 0.76
C TYR A 23 6.20 0.24 1.56
N GLU A 24 5.25 -0.36 0.88
CA GLU A 24 4.13 -1.05 1.52
C GLU A 24 4.34 -2.54 1.36
N TYR A 25 4.45 -3.24 2.49
CA TYR A 25 4.76 -4.67 2.50
C TYR A 25 3.49 -5.51 2.51
N ARG A 26 3.49 -6.55 1.68
CA ARG A 26 2.38 -7.50 1.60
C ARG A 26 2.91 -8.92 1.46
N LYS A 27 2.09 -9.90 1.84
CA LYS A 27 2.46 -11.31 1.77
C LYS A 27 2.26 -11.90 0.38
N THR A 28 1.40 -11.27 -0.41
CA THR A 28 1.09 -11.71 -1.77
C THR A 28 1.13 -10.52 -2.72
N VAL A 29 1.42 -10.83 -3.99
CA VAL A 29 1.47 -9.80 -5.03
C VAL A 29 0.19 -9.85 -5.87
N CYS A 30 -0.25 -8.70 -6.36
CA CYS A 30 -1.39 -8.64 -7.28
C CYS A 30 -0.99 -9.28 -8.61
N LYS A 31 -1.97 -9.89 -9.28
CA LYS A 31 -1.73 -10.66 -10.51
C LYS A 31 -1.63 -9.79 -11.76
N ARG A 32 -2.26 -8.62 -11.75
CA ARG A 32 -2.22 -7.70 -12.89
C ARG A 32 -1.10 -6.69 -12.73
N SER A 33 -0.60 -6.18 -13.86
CA SER A 33 0.30 -5.04 -13.83
C SER A 33 -0.46 -3.82 -13.34
N VAL A 34 0.08 -3.15 -12.32
CA VAL A 34 -0.55 -1.97 -11.74
C VAL A 34 0.50 -0.86 -11.64
N ASP A 35 0.06 0.38 -11.84
CA ASP A 35 0.94 1.53 -11.76
C ASP A 35 0.46 2.59 -10.77
N LYS A 36 -0.71 2.39 -10.18
CA LYS A 36 -1.29 3.35 -9.26
C LYS A 36 -2.00 2.66 -8.11
N MET A 37 -1.83 3.23 -6.92
CA MET A 37 -2.48 2.75 -5.70
C MET A 37 -3.32 3.85 -5.10
N TYR A 38 -4.61 3.55 -4.85
CA TYR A 38 -5.46 4.39 -4.02
C TYR A 38 -5.35 3.85 -2.60
N ILE A 39 -5.18 4.75 -1.64
CA ILE A 39 -4.92 4.38 -0.26
C ILE A 39 -6.16 4.61 0.59
N TYR A 40 -6.74 3.51 1.06
CA TYR A 40 -7.86 3.53 2.00
C TYR A 40 -7.32 3.39 3.41
N SER A 41 -7.57 4.38 4.26
CA SER A 41 -7.18 4.33 5.66
C SER A 41 -8.26 3.60 6.44
N THR A 42 -7.89 2.52 7.14
CA THR A 42 -8.86 1.68 7.85
C THR A 42 -9.40 2.38 9.10
N VAL A 43 -10.21 1.66 9.89
CA VAL A 43 -10.82 2.19 11.12
C VAL A 43 -9.77 2.92 11.97
N PRO A 44 -10.06 4.10 12.50
CA PRO A 44 -11.35 4.78 12.52
C PRO A 44 -11.62 5.74 11.34
N VAL A 45 -10.67 5.91 10.44
CA VAL A 45 -10.79 6.89 9.35
C VAL A 45 -11.81 6.46 8.30
N GLN A 46 -11.66 5.25 7.79
CA GLN A 46 -12.59 4.63 6.82
C GLN A 46 -12.86 5.48 5.58
N LYS A 47 -11.79 6.03 5.00
CA LYS A 47 -11.87 6.84 3.78
C LYS A 47 -10.65 6.62 2.91
N VAL A 48 -10.81 6.92 1.62
CA VAL A 48 -9.69 6.94 0.69
C VAL A 48 -9.04 8.32 0.84
N VAL A 49 -7.83 8.33 1.37
CA VAL A 49 -7.19 9.57 1.82
C VAL A 49 -6.08 10.06 0.88
N ALA A 50 -5.59 9.19 -0.01
CA ALA A 50 -4.47 9.55 -0.86
C ALA A 50 -4.37 8.60 -2.05
N GLU A 51 -3.51 8.95 -2.97
CA GLU A 51 -3.10 8.09 -4.06
C GLU A 51 -1.59 8.17 -4.23
N ALA A 52 -1.01 7.14 -4.82
CA ALA A 52 0.42 7.10 -5.09
C ALA A 52 0.66 6.36 -6.39
N GLU A 53 1.80 6.62 -7.03
CA GLU A 53 2.25 5.81 -8.15
C GLU A 53 3.05 4.63 -7.60
N ILE A 54 2.93 3.48 -8.25
CA ILE A 54 3.71 2.30 -7.92
C ILE A 54 4.90 2.29 -8.86
N GLU A 55 6.07 2.63 -8.34
CA GLU A 55 7.29 2.71 -9.16
C GLU A 55 7.77 1.32 -9.55
N GLU A 56 7.75 0.39 -8.58
CA GLU A 56 8.12 -1.00 -8.84
C GLU A 56 7.57 -1.89 -7.72
N ILE A 57 7.54 -3.18 -7.98
CA ILE A 57 7.13 -4.17 -6.99
C ILE A 57 8.31 -5.13 -6.82
N LEU A 58 8.84 -5.20 -5.59
CA LEU A 58 9.96 -6.07 -5.26
C LEU A 58 9.43 -7.35 -4.64
N ILE A 59 9.94 -8.49 -5.09
CA ILE A 59 9.58 -9.79 -4.55
C ILE A 59 10.88 -10.55 -4.27
N ASP A 60 11.08 -10.93 -3.01
CA ASP A 60 12.28 -11.66 -2.62
C ASP A 60 12.03 -12.33 -1.27
N SER A 61 13.04 -13.06 -0.77
CA SER A 61 12.95 -13.58 0.59
C SER A 61 12.82 -12.43 1.58
N PRO A 62 12.16 -12.64 2.72
CA PRO A 62 12.02 -11.57 3.71
C PRO A 62 13.34 -10.92 4.11
N SER A 63 14.38 -11.71 4.36
CA SER A 63 15.67 -11.17 4.78
C SER A 63 16.31 -10.31 3.69
N LYS A 64 16.22 -10.73 2.43
CA LYS A 64 16.76 -9.96 1.32
C LYS A 64 15.98 -8.69 1.10
N LEU A 65 14.66 -8.78 1.18
CA LEU A 65 13.80 -7.62 1.01
C LEU A 65 14.06 -6.58 2.09
N TRP A 66 14.23 -7.01 3.33
CA TRP A 66 14.56 -6.11 4.44
C TRP A 66 15.88 -5.38 4.17
N GLU A 67 16.89 -6.12 3.75
CA GLU A 67 18.18 -5.54 3.41
C GLU A 67 18.07 -4.45 2.35
N LEU A 68 17.23 -4.68 1.34
CA LEU A 68 17.04 -3.75 0.23
C LEU A 68 16.19 -2.53 0.58
N THR A 69 15.25 -2.65 1.54
CA THR A 69 14.21 -1.65 1.72
C THR A 69 14.13 -1.03 3.11
N HIS A 70 14.88 -1.52 4.09
CA HIS A 70 14.64 -1.16 5.50
C HIS A 70 14.78 0.34 5.79
N ARG A 71 15.63 1.04 5.07
CA ARG A 71 15.87 2.48 5.35
C ARG A 71 14.63 3.33 5.11
N GLU A 72 13.80 2.94 4.14
CA GLU A 72 12.57 3.65 3.81
C GLU A 72 11.34 2.79 4.13
N SER A 73 11.47 1.87 5.08
CA SER A 73 10.39 0.92 5.39
C SER A 73 9.29 1.52 6.27
N GLY A 74 9.64 2.50 7.10
CA GLY A 74 8.69 3.10 8.02
C GLY A 74 8.24 2.17 9.14
N ILE A 75 8.89 1.04 9.32
CA ILE A 75 8.60 0.07 10.38
C ILE A 75 9.92 -0.46 10.95
N ASP A 76 9.87 -1.03 12.16
CA ASP A 76 11.07 -1.62 12.70
C ASP A 76 11.21 -3.09 12.28
N LYS A 77 12.41 -3.64 12.51
CA LYS A 77 12.73 -4.99 12.09
C LYS A 77 11.87 -6.04 12.80
N ASP A 78 11.57 -5.81 14.07
CA ASP A 78 10.76 -6.78 14.83
C ASP A 78 9.36 -6.91 14.24
N PHE A 79 8.76 -5.79 13.86
CA PHE A 79 7.45 -5.82 13.19
C PHE A 79 7.55 -6.55 11.84
N PHE A 80 8.57 -6.23 11.06
CA PHE A 80 8.78 -6.85 9.76
C PHE A 80 8.94 -8.37 9.88
N ASP A 81 9.81 -8.80 10.80
CA ASP A 81 10.08 -10.23 11.01
C ASP A 81 8.82 -10.97 11.44
N LYS A 82 8.04 -10.38 12.32
CA LYS A 82 6.80 -10.99 12.79
C LYS A 82 5.76 -11.07 11.67
N TYR A 83 5.66 -10.01 10.87
CA TYR A 83 4.70 -9.96 9.77
C TYR A 83 4.99 -11.07 8.74
N PHE A 84 6.25 -11.30 8.43
CA PHE A 84 6.64 -12.31 7.45
C PHE A 84 7.06 -13.65 8.07
N GLU A 85 6.74 -13.86 9.34
CA GLU A 85 7.07 -15.12 10.01
C GLU A 85 6.51 -16.29 9.24
N ASN A 86 7.35 -17.33 9.03
CA ASN A 86 7.02 -18.54 8.28
C ASN A 86 6.67 -18.29 6.80
N LYS A 87 7.12 -17.19 6.24
CA LYS A 87 6.97 -16.92 4.81
C LYS A 87 8.32 -17.01 4.13
N ASP A 88 8.33 -17.64 2.96
CA ASP A 88 9.54 -17.75 2.14
C ASP A 88 9.68 -16.55 1.21
N GLU A 89 8.59 -15.86 0.97
CA GLU A 89 8.55 -14.74 0.01
C GLU A 89 7.84 -13.55 0.61
N ALA A 90 8.37 -12.37 0.34
CA ALA A 90 7.80 -11.10 0.78
C ALA A 90 7.68 -10.16 -0.41
N VAL A 91 6.72 -9.26 -0.35
CA VAL A 91 6.42 -8.31 -1.42
C VAL A 91 6.51 -6.89 -0.88
N ALA A 92 7.15 -5.99 -1.62
CA ALA A 92 7.20 -4.58 -1.29
C ALA A 92 6.78 -3.76 -2.50
N TYR A 93 5.74 -2.95 -2.33
CA TYR A 93 5.30 -1.98 -3.34
C TYR A 93 6.04 -0.67 -3.08
N LYS A 94 6.87 -0.25 -4.03
CA LYS A 94 7.57 1.03 -3.91
C LYS A 94 6.67 2.15 -4.38
N LEU A 95 6.35 3.06 -3.47
CA LEU A 95 5.43 4.16 -3.71
C LEU A 95 6.20 5.44 -4.00
N THR A 96 5.71 6.20 -4.98
CA THR A 96 6.27 7.49 -5.34
C THR A 96 5.13 8.45 -5.69
N ASN A 97 5.44 9.74 -5.76
CA ASN A 97 4.46 10.77 -6.09
C ASN A 97 3.17 10.64 -5.28
N VAL A 98 3.33 10.52 -3.96
CA VAL A 98 2.20 10.40 -3.05
C VAL A 98 1.44 11.72 -3.01
N LYS A 99 0.14 11.63 -3.22
CA LYS A 99 -0.74 12.81 -3.23
C LYS A 99 -1.83 12.61 -2.19
N GLU A 100 -1.78 13.39 -1.13
CA GLU A 100 -2.82 13.39 -0.12
C GLU A 100 -4.01 14.21 -0.62
N TYR A 101 -5.22 13.67 -0.47
CA TYR A 101 -6.42 14.40 -0.87
C TYR A 101 -6.76 15.47 0.15
N LYS A 102 -7.06 16.66 -0.32
CA LYS A 102 -7.58 17.74 0.56
C LYS A 102 -8.92 17.33 1.14
N ARG A 103 -9.70 16.59 0.36
CA ARG A 103 -11.00 16.06 0.78
C ARG A 103 -10.99 14.55 0.59
N PRO A 104 -10.86 13.78 1.67
CA PRO A 104 -10.91 12.33 1.58
C PRO A 104 -12.17 11.85 0.89
N LYS A 105 -12.06 10.74 0.15
CA LYS A 105 -13.15 10.21 -0.66
C LYS A 105 -13.79 9.02 0.02
N LEU A 106 -15.10 8.85 -0.20
CA LEU A 106 -15.80 7.67 0.25
C LEU A 106 -15.55 6.54 -0.76
N LEU A 107 -15.64 5.29 -0.30
CA LEU A 107 -15.47 4.13 -1.18
C LEU A 107 -16.42 4.17 -2.38
N LYS A 108 -17.65 4.61 -2.16
CA LYS A 108 -18.64 4.67 -3.23
C LYS A 108 -18.23 5.59 -4.36
N GLU A 109 -17.42 6.60 -4.09
CA GLU A 109 -16.93 7.51 -5.13
C GLU A 109 -15.95 6.81 -6.08
N LEU A 110 -15.37 5.69 -5.64
CA LEU A 110 -14.51 4.84 -6.45
C LEU A 110 -15.27 3.63 -7.01
N GLY A 111 -16.58 3.58 -6.81
CA GLY A 111 -17.37 2.44 -7.26
C GLY A 111 -17.20 1.19 -6.41
N VAL A 112 -16.77 1.35 -5.17
CA VAL A 112 -16.48 0.25 -4.26
C VAL A 112 -17.51 0.24 -3.14
N LYS A 113 -18.12 -0.93 -2.87
CA LYS A 113 -19.15 -1.07 -1.83
C LYS A 113 -18.55 -1.25 -0.44
N THR A 114 -17.53 -2.08 -0.33
CA THR A 114 -16.92 -2.39 0.96
C THR A 114 -15.41 -2.35 0.82
N ALA A 115 -14.72 -2.01 1.92
CA ALA A 115 -13.27 -1.97 1.94
C ALA A 115 -12.71 -3.38 1.72
N PRO A 116 -11.70 -3.53 0.86
CA PRO A 116 -11.06 -4.84 0.68
C PRO A 116 -10.29 -5.23 1.94
N GLN A 117 -10.15 -6.54 2.19
CA GLN A 117 -9.32 -7.01 3.30
C GLN A 117 -7.85 -6.70 3.06
N SER A 118 -7.42 -6.71 1.81
CA SER A 118 -6.05 -6.37 1.44
C SER A 118 -6.10 -5.35 0.32
N TYR A 119 -6.44 -5.79 -0.89
CA TYR A 119 -6.53 -4.90 -2.05
C TYR A 119 -7.63 -5.38 -3.00
N GLN A 120 -8.03 -4.50 -3.92
CA GLN A 120 -8.86 -4.87 -5.06
C GLN A 120 -8.54 -3.97 -6.24
N TYR A 121 -8.74 -4.49 -7.44
CA TYR A 121 -8.54 -3.69 -8.64
C TYR A 121 -9.68 -2.68 -8.76
N VAL A 122 -9.33 -1.47 -9.18
CA VAL A 122 -10.32 -0.43 -9.42
C VAL A 122 -10.04 0.18 -10.79
N ASN A 123 -11.10 0.59 -11.45
CA ASN A 123 -11.00 1.21 -12.76
C ASN A 123 -11.82 2.49 -12.72
N ILE A 124 -11.15 3.59 -12.43
CA ILE A 124 -11.81 4.87 -12.25
C ILE A 124 -11.70 5.66 -13.54
N LEU A 125 -12.85 5.89 -14.17
CA LEU A 125 -12.94 6.62 -15.41
C LEU A 125 -13.12 8.11 -15.15
N GLY A 126 -12.50 8.93 -15.99
CA GLY A 126 -12.70 10.37 -15.97
C GLY A 126 -12.10 11.10 -14.79
N VAL A 127 -11.08 10.54 -14.21
CA VAL A 127 -10.45 11.13 -13.02
C VAL A 127 -9.09 11.69 -13.37
#